data_082c94ceb05dc8f47f2f9bb6236c9a04
#
_entry.id   082c94ceb05dc8f47f2f9bb6236c9a04
#
_cell.length_a   1.000
_cell.length_b   1.000
_cell.length_c   1.000
_cell.angle_alpha   90.00
_cell.angle_beta   90.00
_cell.angle_gamma   90.00
#
_symmetry.space_group_name_H-M   'P 1'
#
loop_
_entity.id
_entity.type
_entity.pdbx_description
1 polymer ?
#
loop_
_entity_poly.entity_id
_entity_poly.type
_entity_poly.pdbx_seq_one_letter_code
_entity_poly.pdbx_strand_id
1 'polypeptide(L)'
;MVLAILIGASGGILPLLQQGAKDGLQSGFHVQTLLNALSSDIMLLCVPILSALPYTTASVDDFKSGYSKEYLPRSGKARYIKGKIVATALSGGLCLFIGIIITYFIFNLVLMPMELAPEEGMIQPLFPTVLGSACIFFLCGSLWSLVGALFASVTMSRYMAYASPFIIYYVLVILSERYLKTIYVLNPKEWLRASEIWPGGGWGDALMLVVLIAAVSLGLAVSITRRISDA
;
A
#
# COMPACT_ATOMS: atom_id res chain seq x y z
N MET A 1 10.26 -1.51 -2.15
CA MET A 1 9.70 -0.34 -1.44
C MET A 1 10.72 0.77 -1.25
N VAL A 2 11.76 0.59 -0.42
CA VAL A 2 12.80 1.60 -0.17
C VAL A 2 13.38 2.18 -1.47
N LEU A 3 13.73 1.33 -2.42
CA LEU A 3 14.26 1.75 -3.72
C LEU A 3 13.27 2.61 -4.53
N ALA A 4 11.98 2.28 -4.51
CA ALA A 4 10.95 3.06 -5.19
C ALA A 4 10.77 4.45 -4.57
N ILE A 5 10.85 4.56 -3.23
CA ILE A 5 10.81 5.84 -2.52
C ILE A 5 12.08 6.65 -2.83
N LEU A 6 13.25 6.02 -2.85
CA LEU A 6 14.52 6.69 -3.18
C LEU A 6 14.52 7.22 -4.61
N ILE A 7 13.98 6.48 -5.57
CA ILE A 7 13.84 6.94 -6.96
C ILE A 7 12.84 8.10 -7.04
N GLY A 8 11.69 8.00 -6.37
CA GLY A 8 10.71 9.10 -6.30
C GLY A 8 11.26 10.36 -5.67
N ALA A 9 12.13 10.21 -4.67
CA ALA A 9 12.80 11.32 -3.99
C ALA A 9 13.94 11.92 -4.82
N SER A 10 14.66 11.13 -5.64
CA SER A 10 15.87 11.57 -6.32
C SER A 10 15.64 12.77 -7.25
N GLY A 11 14.49 12.83 -7.92
CA GLY A 11 14.13 13.93 -8.81
C GLY A 11 13.96 15.29 -8.10
N GLY A 12 13.56 15.26 -6.82
CA GLY A 12 13.38 16.47 -6.02
C GLY A 12 14.56 16.79 -5.10
N ILE A 13 15.30 15.77 -4.67
CA ILE A 13 16.40 15.92 -3.68
C ILE A 13 17.67 16.48 -4.33
N LEU A 14 18.03 16.06 -5.55
CA LEU A 14 19.30 16.44 -6.17
C LEU A 14 19.50 17.95 -6.30
N PRO A 15 18.54 18.74 -6.84
CA PRO A 15 18.68 20.20 -6.92
C PRO A 15 18.64 20.86 -5.55
N LEU A 16 17.87 20.31 -4.59
CA LEU A 16 17.75 20.87 -3.25
C LEU A 16 18.97 20.58 -2.37
N LEU A 17 19.62 19.42 -2.53
CA LEU A 17 20.91 19.15 -1.87
C LEU A 17 22.03 20.06 -2.39
N GLN A 18 22.00 20.43 -3.67
CA GLN A 18 22.97 21.38 -4.23
C GLN A 18 22.76 22.80 -3.69
N GLN A 19 21.52 23.22 -3.42
CA GLN A 19 21.19 24.49 -2.81
C GLN A 19 21.43 24.49 -1.29
N GLY A 20 21.00 23.45 -0.59
CA GLY A 20 21.13 23.29 0.85
C GLY A 20 22.57 23.07 1.34
N ALA A 21 23.47 22.59 0.46
CA ALA A 21 24.90 22.52 0.76
C ALA A 21 25.55 23.90 0.96
N LYS A 22 24.91 24.98 0.52
CA LYS A 22 25.39 26.36 0.69
C LYS A 22 24.75 27.08 1.89
N ASP A 23 23.46 26.84 2.14
CA ASP A 23 22.66 27.66 3.09
C ASP A 23 22.10 26.85 4.29
N GLY A 24 22.35 25.53 4.35
CA GLY A 24 21.75 24.61 5.32
C GLY A 24 20.30 24.23 4.93
N LEU A 25 19.88 23.03 5.30
CA LEU A 25 18.52 22.53 5.03
C LEU A 25 17.54 23.02 6.12
N GLN A 26 16.34 23.40 5.74
CA GLN A 26 15.29 23.78 6.69
C GLN A 26 14.96 22.62 7.64
N SER A 27 14.61 22.94 8.88
CA SER A 27 14.16 21.94 9.87
C SER A 27 12.97 21.15 9.35
N GLY A 28 13.01 19.80 9.48
CA GLY A 28 11.96 18.89 9.01
C GLY A 28 12.03 18.54 7.51
N PHE A 29 13.07 18.95 6.80
CA PHE A 29 13.24 18.66 5.38
C PHE A 29 13.23 17.16 5.08
N HIS A 30 13.80 16.33 5.95
CA HIS A 30 13.81 14.85 5.79
C HIS A 30 12.39 14.27 5.73
N VAL A 31 11.45 14.76 6.57
CA VAL A 31 10.06 14.29 6.56
C VAL A 31 9.31 14.80 5.34
N GLN A 32 9.48 16.08 4.99
CA GLN A 32 8.82 16.65 3.84
C GLN A 32 9.25 15.97 2.53
N THR A 33 10.52 15.66 2.42
CA THR A 33 11.07 14.90 1.29
C THR A 33 10.49 13.49 1.21
N LEU A 34 10.35 12.81 2.35
CA LEU A 34 9.69 11.50 2.40
C LEU A 34 8.23 11.58 1.96
N LEU A 35 7.45 12.53 2.47
CA LEU A 35 6.05 12.70 2.12
C LEU A 35 5.86 13.05 0.63
N ASN A 36 6.72 13.91 0.08
CA ASN A 36 6.73 14.23 -1.34
C ASN A 36 7.07 12.99 -2.19
N ALA A 37 8.05 12.18 -1.77
CA ALA A 37 8.39 10.93 -2.45
C ALA A 37 7.23 9.91 -2.42
N LEU A 38 6.52 9.80 -1.29
CA LEU A 38 5.34 8.94 -1.15
C LEU A 38 4.19 9.39 -2.06
N SER A 39 4.06 10.71 -2.27
CA SER A 39 3.04 11.30 -3.16
C SER A 39 3.43 11.29 -4.64
N SER A 40 4.63 10.83 -4.98
CA SER A 40 5.09 10.79 -6.37
C SER A 40 4.30 9.78 -7.20
N ASP A 41 4.06 10.07 -8.48
CA ASP A 41 3.32 9.18 -9.38
C ASP A 41 4.01 7.81 -9.54
N ILE A 42 5.35 7.77 -9.46
CA ILE A 42 6.13 6.54 -9.51
C ILE A 42 5.79 5.66 -8.31
N MET A 43 5.76 6.24 -7.10
CA MET A 43 5.41 5.51 -5.89
C MET A 43 3.98 4.99 -5.92
N LEU A 44 3.02 5.83 -6.31
CA LEU A 44 1.61 5.46 -6.43
C LEU A 44 1.40 4.27 -7.38
N LEU A 45 2.15 4.22 -8.47
CA LEU A 45 2.12 3.12 -9.44
C LEU A 45 2.80 1.85 -8.93
N CYS A 46 3.82 1.97 -8.08
CA CYS A 46 4.52 0.83 -7.48
C CYS A 46 3.71 0.15 -6.35
N VAL A 47 2.82 0.87 -5.67
CA VAL A 47 2.02 0.34 -4.53
C VAL A 47 1.29 -0.95 -4.86
N PRO A 48 0.45 -1.05 -5.91
CA PRO A 48 -0.28 -2.30 -6.22
C PRO A 48 0.65 -3.46 -6.58
N ILE A 49 1.80 -3.18 -7.21
CA ILE A 49 2.77 -4.20 -7.58
C ILE A 49 3.47 -4.75 -6.32
N LEU A 50 4.01 -3.86 -5.50
CA LEU A 50 4.77 -4.23 -4.30
C LEU A 50 3.93 -4.96 -3.26
N SER A 51 2.67 -4.56 -3.10
CA SER A 51 1.74 -5.19 -2.17
C SER A 51 1.32 -6.60 -2.60
N ALA A 52 1.33 -6.89 -3.91
CA ALA A 52 0.96 -8.20 -4.44
C ALA A 52 2.07 -9.25 -4.31
N LEU A 53 3.34 -8.84 -4.21
CA LEU A 53 4.47 -9.78 -4.23
C LEU A 53 4.52 -10.78 -3.08
N PRO A 54 4.23 -10.42 -1.80
CA PRO A 54 4.59 -11.28 -0.67
C PRO A 54 3.79 -12.59 -0.58
N TYR A 55 2.47 -12.57 -0.75
CA TYR A 55 1.65 -13.72 -0.38
C TYR A 55 0.40 -13.98 -1.25
N THR A 56 0.19 -13.23 -2.33
CA THR A 56 -1.03 -13.30 -3.14
C THR A 56 -1.22 -14.64 -3.87
N THR A 57 -0.15 -15.38 -4.16
CA THR A 57 -0.20 -16.69 -4.84
C THR A 57 -0.50 -17.85 -3.91
N ALA A 58 -0.42 -17.67 -2.60
CA ALA A 58 -0.43 -18.75 -1.62
C ALA A 58 -1.67 -19.66 -1.68
N SER A 59 -2.85 -19.11 -2.03
CA SER A 59 -4.06 -19.92 -2.22
C SER A 59 -3.97 -20.81 -3.45
N VAL A 60 -3.43 -20.31 -4.56
CA VAL A 60 -3.24 -21.07 -5.81
C VAL A 60 -2.21 -22.19 -5.59
N ASP A 61 -1.15 -21.89 -4.84
CA ASP A 61 -0.09 -22.85 -4.54
C ASP A 61 -0.61 -24.00 -3.68
N ASP A 62 -1.44 -23.72 -2.68
CA ASP A 62 -2.06 -24.74 -1.82
C ASP A 62 -3.00 -25.67 -2.62
N PHE A 63 -3.77 -25.12 -3.56
CA PHE A 63 -4.66 -25.93 -4.40
C PHE A 63 -3.89 -26.78 -5.41
N LYS A 64 -2.85 -26.21 -6.05
CA LYS A 64 -2.05 -26.94 -7.05
C LYS A 64 -1.15 -28.01 -6.46
N SER A 65 -0.64 -27.80 -5.25
CA SER A 65 0.20 -28.79 -4.55
C SER A 65 -0.60 -29.91 -3.87
N GLY A 66 -1.93 -29.78 -3.80
CA GLY A 66 -2.79 -30.71 -3.06
C GLY A 66 -2.79 -30.50 -1.53
N TYR A 67 -2.01 -29.54 -1.00
CA TYR A 67 -1.93 -29.23 0.42
C TYR A 67 -3.29 -28.95 1.04
N SER A 68 -4.18 -28.32 0.28
CA SER A 68 -5.55 -28.04 0.73
C SER A 68 -6.31 -29.31 1.13
N LYS A 69 -6.13 -30.43 0.42
CA LYS A 69 -6.82 -31.69 0.68
C LYS A 69 -6.39 -32.33 2.01
N GLU A 70 -5.13 -32.19 2.37
CA GLU A 70 -4.59 -32.73 3.61
C GLU A 70 -4.88 -31.85 4.83
N TYR A 71 -4.86 -30.54 4.63
CA TYR A 71 -4.99 -29.55 5.71
C TYR A 71 -6.44 -29.27 6.12
N LEU A 72 -7.37 -29.21 5.15
CA LEU A 72 -8.78 -28.88 5.39
C LEU A 72 -9.49 -29.82 6.38
N PRO A 73 -9.31 -31.18 6.33
CA PRO A 73 -9.96 -32.07 7.29
C PRO A 73 -9.51 -31.81 8.72
N ARG A 74 -8.28 -31.36 8.94
CA ARG A 74 -7.69 -31.15 10.27
C ARG A 74 -8.05 -29.79 10.87
N SER A 75 -8.06 -28.73 10.05
CA SER A 75 -8.24 -27.35 10.55
C SER A 75 -9.66 -26.82 10.41
N GLY A 76 -10.48 -27.40 9.53
CA GLY A 76 -11.79 -26.92 9.16
C GLY A 76 -11.75 -25.75 8.16
N LYS A 77 -12.74 -25.73 7.25
CA LYS A 77 -12.82 -24.78 6.12
C LYS A 77 -12.76 -23.30 6.56
N ALA A 78 -13.54 -22.94 7.58
CA ALA A 78 -13.63 -21.53 8.02
C ALA A 78 -12.30 -20.99 8.57
N ARG A 79 -11.55 -21.82 9.33
CA ARG A 79 -10.26 -21.41 9.90
C ARG A 79 -9.21 -21.23 8.81
N TYR A 80 -9.19 -22.13 7.83
CA TYR A 80 -8.31 -22.01 6.67
C TYR A 80 -8.56 -20.71 5.89
N ILE A 81 -9.83 -20.41 5.53
CA ILE A 81 -10.19 -19.22 4.78
C ILE A 81 -9.82 -17.94 5.54
N LYS A 82 -10.17 -17.84 6.83
CA LYS A 82 -9.81 -16.68 7.67
C LYS A 82 -8.29 -16.50 7.74
N GLY A 83 -7.55 -17.59 7.93
CA GLY A 83 -6.09 -17.56 7.99
C GLY A 83 -5.48 -17.02 6.68
N LYS A 84 -5.98 -17.47 5.52
CA LYS A 84 -5.51 -16.98 4.21
C LYS A 84 -5.81 -15.50 3.98
N ILE A 85 -7.01 -15.04 4.31
CA ILE A 85 -7.40 -13.64 4.18
C ILE A 85 -6.51 -12.76 5.05
N VAL A 86 -6.37 -13.10 6.34
CA VAL A 86 -5.58 -12.32 7.28
C VAL A 86 -4.10 -12.30 6.88
N ALA A 87 -3.53 -13.46 6.52
CA ALA A 87 -2.14 -13.55 6.10
C ALA A 87 -1.87 -12.73 4.83
N THR A 88 -2.78 -12.77 3.84
CA THR A 88 -2.65 -12.00 2.60
C THR A 88 -2.74 -10.50 2.89
N ALA A 89 -3.74 -10.05 3.66
CA ALA A 89 -3.90 -8.64 4.00
C ALA A 89 -2.69 -8.10 4.78
N LEU A 90 -2.28 -8.82 5.82
CA LEU A 90 -1.15 -8.41 6.65
C LEU A 90 0.16 -8.39 5.86
N SER A 91 0.44 -9.38 5.02
CA SER A 91 1.70 -9.44 4.27
C SER A 91 1.85 -8.29 3.29
N GLY A 92 0.77 -7.95 2.53
CA GLY A 92 0.78 -6.82 1.61
C GLY A 92 0.86 -5.46 2.32
N GLY A 93 0.09 -5.29 3.40
CA GLY A 93 0.10 -4.07 4.20
C GLY A 93 1.44 -3.86 4.93
N LEU A 94 1.96 -4.88 5.61
CA LEU A 94 3.23 -4.80 6.34
C LEU A 94 4.42 -4.55 5.39
N CYS A 95 4.40 -5.07 4.18
CA CYS A 95 5.44 -4.82 3.19
C CYS A 95 5.60 -3.31 2.91
N LEU A 96 4.49 -2.59 2.75
CA LEU A 96 4.51 -1.15 2.53
C LEU A 96 4.82 -0.38 3.82
N PHE A 97 4.19 -0.73 4.92
CA PHE A 97 4.38 -0.07 6.22
C PHE A 97 5.85 -0.12 6.67
N ILE A 98 6.43 -1.33 6.71
CA ILE A 98 7.84 -1.51 7.12
C ILE A 98 8.77 -0.78 6.15
N GLY A 99 8.48 -0.81 4.83
CA GLY A 99 9.26 -0.10 3.84
C GLY A 99 9.30 1.41 4.07
N ILE A 100 8.18 2.04 4.46
CA ILE A 100 8.12 3.47 4.80
C ILE A 100 8.91 3.76 6.07
N ILE A 101 8.73 2.96 7.11
CA ILE A 101 9.43 3.15 8.38
C ILE A 101 10.95 3.02 8.20
N ILE A 102 11.42 2.01 7.45
CA ILE A 102 12.85 1.86 7.15
C ILE A 102 13.37 3.08 6.38
N THR A 103 12.62 3.57 5.38
CA THR A 103 13.04 4.74 4.58
C THR A 103 13.06 6.00 5.45
N TYR A 104 12.10 6.16 6.37
CA TYR A 104 12.11 7.26 7.34
C TYR A 104 13.38 7.25 8.20
N PHE A 105 13.79 6.08 8.73
CA PHE A 105 15.02 5.98 9.50
C PHE A 105 16.27 6.28 8.66
N ILE A 106 16.31 5.85 7.40
CA ILE A 106 17.41 6.16 6.48
C ILE A 106 17.48 7.67 6.24
N PHE A 107 16.35 8.33 5.95
CA PHE A 107 16.32 9.78 5.72
C PHE A 107 16.68 10.57 6.97
N ASN A 108 16.22 10.13 8.14
CA ASN A 108 16.61 10.72 9.43
C ASN A 108 18.14 10.64 9.62
N LEU A 109 18.74 9.47 9.39
CA LEU A 109 20.18 9.27 9.58
C LEU A 109 21.03 10.07 8.58
N VAL A 110 20.57 10.26 7.35
CA VAL A 110 21.34 10.91 6.28
C VAL A 110 21.10 12.42 6.22
N LEU A 111 19.84 12.88 6.35
CA LEU A 111 19.45 14.26 6.11
C LEU A 111 19.39 15.09 7.39
N MET A 112 18.99 14.52 8.54
CA MET A 112 18.90 15.24 9.81
C MET A 112 20.21 15.93 10.23
N PRO A 113 21.41 15.34 10.04
CA PRO A 113 22.66 16.02 10.39
C PRO A 113 22.94 17.28 9.55
N MET A 114 22.27 17.42 8.40
CA MET A 114 22.43 18.56 7.48
C MET A 114 21.36 19.63 7.68
N GLU A 115 20.38 19.39 8.57
CA GLU A 115 19.30 20.33 8.88
C GLU A 115 19.73 21.36 9.91
N LEU A 116 19.23 22.59 9.75
CA LEU A 116 19.37 23.65 10.72
C LEU A 116 18.54 23.35 11.98
N ALA A 117 19.00 23.82 13.14
CA ALA A 117 18.24 23.68 14.37
C ALA A 117 16.83 24.29 14.21
N PRO A 118 15.78 23.64 14.73
CA PRO A 118 14.42 24.15 14.64
C PRO A 118 14.33 25.53 15.34
N GLU A 119 13.69 26.50 14.68
CA GLU A 119 13.34 27.76 15.26
C GLU A 119 12.37 27.56 16.44
N GLU A 120 12.57 28.30 17.54
CA GLU A 120 11.71 28.20 18.72
C GLU A 120 10.25 28.50 18.34
N GLY A 121 9.38 27.48 18.41
CA GLY A 121 7.94 27.57 18.12
C GLY A 121 7.43 26.69 16.97
N MET A 122 8.27 26.09 16.15
CA MET A 122 7.88 25.21 15.03
C MET A 122 8.14 23.71 15.30
N ILE A 123 7.82 23.22 16.48
CA ILE A 123 7.88 21.77 16.74
C ILE A 123 6.60 21.14 16.16
N GLN A 124 6.58 20.87 14.85
CA GLN A 124 5.55 19.99 14.29
C GLN A 124 5.86 18.55 14.68
N PRO A 125 4.85 17.76 15.05
CA PRO A 125 5.03 16.34 15.36
C PRO A 125 5.31 15.55 14.07
N LEU A 126 6.57 15.52 13.66
CA LEU A 126 7.03 14.95 12.39
C LEU A 126 6.78 13.45 12.31
N PHE A 127 7.08 12.71 13.37
CA PHE A 127 6.90 11.26 13.41
C PHE A 127 5.42 10.81 13.34
N PRO A 128 4.47 11.40 14.09
CA PRO A 128 3.05 11.06 13.95
C PRO A 128 2.50 11.25 12.53
N THR A 129 2.96 12.26 11.80
CA THR A 129 2.55 12.48 10.41
C THR A 129 3.02 11.34 9.49
N VAL A 130 4.28 10.92 9.63
CA VAL A 130 4.82 9.77 8.88
C VAL A 130 4.09 8.49 9.26
N LEU A 131 3.79 8.28 10.54
CA LEU A 131 3.06 7.12 11.03
C LEU A 131 1.63 7.07 10.46
N GLY A 132 0.94 8.21 10.41
CA GLY A 132 -0.38 8.33 9.80
C GLY A 132 -0.36 7.93 8.33
N SER A 133 0.58 8.48 7.56
CA SER A 133 0.78 8.09 6.15
C SER A 133 1.11 6.61 6.01
N ALA A 134 1.98 6.06 6.85
CA ALA A 134 2.33 4.64 6.83
C ALA A 134 1.11 3.74 7.13
N CYS A 135 0.18 4.15 8.01
CA CYS A 135 -1.06 3.42 8.27
C CYS A 135 -1.99 3.42 7.05
N ILE A 136 -2.12 4.53 6.32
CA ILE A 136 -2.93 4.59 5.10
C ILE A 136 -2.31 3.69 4.01
N PHE A 137 -0.99 3.73 3.84
CA PHE A 137 -0.29 2.83 2.93
C PHE A 137 -0.43 1.36 3.32
N PHE A 138 -0.46 1.04 4.62
CA PHE A 138 -0.77 -0.31 5.12
C PHE A 138 -2.15 -0.77 4.68
N LEU A 139 -3.19 0.04 4.85
CA LEU A 139 -4.55 -0.28 4.42
C LEU A 139 -4.62 -0.45 2.90
N CYS A 140 -4.03 0.46 2.15
CA CYS A 140 -3.99 0.39 0.70
C CYS A 140 -3.25 -0.86 0.20
N GLY A 141 -2.11 -1.20 0.81
CA GLY A 141 -1.37 -2.44 0.52
C GLY A 141 -2.15 -3.71 0.84
N SER A 142 -2.87 -3.72 1.96
CA SER A 142 -3.77 -4.82 2.32
C SER A 142 -4.88 -5.00 1.29
N LEU A 143 -5.48 -3.90 0.81
CA LEU A 143 -6.51 -3.93 -0.22
C LEU A 143 -5.99 -4.54 -1.52
N TRP A 144 -4.89 -4.02 -2.07
CA TRP A 144 -4.33 -4.48 -3.33
C TRP A 144 -3.85 -5.94 -3.28
N SER A 145 -3.28 -6.36 -2.15
CA SER A 145 -2.91 -7.75 -1.92
C SER A 145 -4.13 -8.68 -1.95
N LEU A 146 -5.24 -8.31 -1.30
CA LEU A 146 -6.48 -9.07 -1.33
C LEU A 146 -7.11 -9.12 -2.72
N VAL A 147 -7.07 -8.02 -3.48
CA VAL A 147 -7.51 -7.99 -4.89
C VAL A 147 -6.71 -8.98 -5.72
N GLY A 148 -5.37 -8.99 -5.60
CA GLY A 148 -4.52 -9.96 -6.27
C GLY A 148 -4.86 -11.40 -5.93
N ALA A 149 -5.06 -11.71 -4.65
CA ALA A 149 -5.43 -13.05 -4.20
C ALA A 149 -6.84 -13.46 -4.66
N LEU A 150 -7.79 -12.53 -4.73
CA LEU A 150 -9.13 -12.80 -5.26
C LEU A 150 -9.06 -13.25 -6.71
N PHE A 151 -8.40 -12.47 -7.58
CA PHE A 151 -8.26 -12.83 -8.99
C PHE A 151 -7.41 -14.10 -9.18
N ALA A 152 -6.39 -14.31 -8.38
CA ALA A 152 -5.62 -15.55 -8.37
C ALA A 152 -6.50 -16.77 -8.05
N SER A 153 -7.37 -16.67 -7.05
CA SER A 153 -8.26 -17.76 -6.65
C SER A 153 -9.35 -18.06 -7.68
N VAL A 154 -9.85 -17.02 -8.36
CA VAL A 154 -10.85 -17.18 -9.43
C VAL A 154 -10.24 -17.83 -10.68
N THR A 155 -9.07 -17.38 -11.11
CA THR A 155 -8.42 -17.83 -12.36
C THR A 155 -7.50 -19.04 -12.17
N MET A 156 -7.15 -19.39 -10.92
CA MET A 156 -6.16 -20.42 -10.57
C MET A 156 -4.79 -20.16 -11.24
N SER A 157 -4.44 -18.90 -11.42
CA SER A 157 -3.22 -18.46 -12.10
C SER A 157 -2.36 -17.59 -11.20
N ARG A 158 -1.06 -17.95 -11.04
CA ARG A 158 -0.07 -17.14 -10.35
C ARG A 158 0.17 -15.80 -11.05
N TYR A 159 0.09 -15.77 -12.37
CA TYR A 159 0.29 -14.54 -13.16
C TYR A 159 -0.80 -13.50 -12.85
N MET A 160 -2.04 -13.96 -12.70
CA MET A 160 -3.15 -13.08 -12.35
C MET A 160 -3.02 -12.50 -10.93
N ALA A 161 -2.36 -13.21 -10.01
CA ALA A 161 -2.10 -12.69 -8.67
C ALA A 161 -1.29 -11.39 -8.71
N TYR A 162 -0.30 -11.31 -9.59
CA TYR A 162 0.58 -10.14 -9.70
C TYR A 162 0.05 -9.09 -10.68
N ALA A 163 -0.56 -9.52 -11.78
CA ALA A 163 -1.01 -8.61 -12.83
C ALA A 163 -2.31 -7.88 -12.47
N SER A 164 -3.26 -8.55 -11.80
CA SER A 164 -4.59 -7.98 -11.58
C SER A 164 -4.60 -6.72 -10.72
N PRO A 165 -3.83 -6.56 -9.63
CA PRO A 165 -3.81 -5.32 -8.87
C PRO A 165 -3.35 -4.14 -9.71
N PHE A 166 -2.31 -4.33 -10.51
CA PHE A 166 -1.79 -3.29 -11.40
C PHE A 166 -2.78 -2.92 -12.51
N ILE A 167 -3.37 -3.91 -13.17
CA ILE A 167 -4.35 -3.68 -14.25
C ILE A 167 -5.57 -2.92 -13.70
N ILE A 168 -6.11 -3.34 -12.57
CA ILE A 168 -7.28 -2.70 -11.97
C ILE A 168 -6.94 -1.28 -11.51
N TYR A 169 -5.78 -1.08 -10.89
CA TYR A 169 -5.31 0.25 -10.53
C TYR A 169 -5.28 1.18 -11.74
N TYR A 170 -4.66 0.73 -12.83
CA TYR A 170 -4.51 1.53 -14.03
C TYR A 170 -5.87 1.83 -14.70
N VAL A 171 -6.76 0.84 -14.76
CA VAL A 171 -8.13 1.01 -15.26
C VAL A 171 -8.90 2.03 -14.43
N LEU A 172 -8.82 1.95 -13.09
CA LEU A 172 -9.47 2.90 -12.20
C LEU A 172 -8.92 4.33 -12.38
N VAL A 173 -7.61 4.49 -12.52
CA VAL A 173 -6.99 5.80 -12.79
C VAL A 173 -7.51 6.39 -14.11
N ILE A 174 -7.49 5.62 -15.20
CA ILE A 174 -8.01 6.10 -16.49
C ILE A 174 -9.50 6.44 -16.40
N LEU A 175 -10.27 5.59 -15.74
CA LEU A 175 -11.71 5.78 -15.59
C LEU A 175 -12.03 7.05 -14.80
N SER A 176 -11.34 7.29 -13.69
CA SER A 176 -11.51 8.49 -12.87
C SER A 176 -11.04 9.76 -13.58
N GLU A 177 -9.88 9.74 -14.24
CA GLU A 177 -9.34 10.94 -14.89
C GLU A 177 -10.09 11.34 -16.16
N ARG A 178 -10.63 10.37 -16.92
CA ARG A 178 -11.32 10.67 -18.20
C ARG A 178 -12.83 10.76 -18.11
N TYR A 179 -13.47 9.87 -17.33
CA TYR A 179 -14.93 9.72 -17.36
C TYR A 179 -15.61 10.13 -16.07
N LEU A 180 -14.97 9.94 -14.92
CA LEU A 180 -15.61 10.09 -13.61
C LEU A 180 -14.91 11.15 -12.75
N LYS A 181 -14.56 12.31 -13.35
CA LYS A 181 -13.87 13.42 -12.65
C LYS A 181 -14.60 13.91 -11.40
N THR A 182 -15.93 13.76 -11.36
CA THR A 182 -16.76 14.17 -10.23
C THR A 182 -16.72 13.17 -9.07
N ILE A 183 -16.31 11.91 -9.33
CA ILE A 183 -16.29 10.84 -8.32
C ILE A 183 -14.84 10.58 -7.89
N TYR A 184 -14.31 11.47 -7.04
CA TYR A 184 -12.93 11.38 -6.52
C TYR A 184 -12.66 10.09 -5.73
N VAL A 185 -13.71 9.46 -5.14
CA VAL A 185 -13.63 8.22 -4.37
C VAL A 185 -13.08 7.04 -5.20
N LEU A 186 -13.30 7.04 -6.52
CA LEU A 186 -12.81 5.99 -7.42
C LEU A 186 -11.35 6.18 -7.86
N ASN A 187 -10.74 7.32 -7.53
CA ASN A 187 -9.36 7.59 -7.92
C ASN A 187 -8.37 6.98 -6.90
N PRO A 188 -7.64 5.90 -7.23
CA PRO A 188 -6.69 5.30 -6.29
C PRO A 188 -5.54 6.23 -5.88
N LYS A 189 -5.26 7.28 -6.64
CA LYS A 189 -4.25 8.28 -6.29
C LYS A 189 -4.68 9.12 -5.10
N GLU A 190 -5.99 9.44 -5.00
CA GLU A 190 -6.57 10.21 -3.90
C GLU A 190 -6.59 9.43 -2.58
N TRP A 191 -6.63 8.09 -2.61
CA TRP A 191 -6.57 7.26 -1.41
C TRP A 191 -5.24 7.39 -0.65
N LEU A 192 -4.17 7.76 -1.34
CA LEU A 192 -2.83 7.89 -0.76
C LEU A 192 -2.41 9.34 -0.51
N ARG A 193 -3.07 10.30 -1.16
CA ARG A 193 -2.76 11.74 -1.02
C ARG A 193 -3.59 12.43 0.04
N ALA A 194 -4.65 11.80 0.55
CA ALA A 194 -5.57 12.33 1.56
C ALA A 194 -5.89 13.83 1.32
N SER A 195 -6.48 14.15 0.16
CA SER A 195 -6.83 15.53 -0.16
C SER A 195 -7.87 16.07 0.83
N GLU A 196 -7.90 17.39 1.08
CA GLU A 196 -8.86 18.06 1.96
C GLU A 196 -10.34 17.88 1.53
N ILE A 197 -10.56 17.28 0.35
CA ILE A 197 -11.87 17.00 -0.24
C ILE A 197 -12.62 15.89 0.49
N TRP A 198 -11.91 15.02 1.25
CA TRP A 198 -12.54 13.90 1.94
C TRP A 198 -13.38 14.36 3.13
N PRO A 199 -14.66 13.94 3.22
CA PRO A 199 -15.48 14.22 4.38
C PRO A 199 -14.88 13.55 5.62
N GLY A 200 -14.48 14.35 6.61
CA GLY A 200 -13.77 13.87 7.80
C GLY A 200 -12.26 13.75 7.65
N GLY A 201 -11.67 14.28 6.57
CA GLY A 201 -10.22 14.25 6.33
C GLY A 201 -9.68 12.82 6.20
N GLY A 202 -8.50 12.54 6.75
CA GLY A 202 -7.85 11.23 6.68
C GLY A 202 -8.62 10.07 7.34
N TRP A 203 -9.59 10.34 8.23
CA TRP A 203 -10.46 9.32 8.81
C TRP A 203 -11.49 8.79 7.81
N GLY A 204 -12.03 9.67 6.94
CA GLY A 204 -12.97 9.28 5.89
C GLY A 204 -12.35 8.31 4.89
N ASP A 205 -11.13 8.60 4.47
CA ASP A 205 -10.34 7.77 3.57
C ASP A 205 -10.01 6.40 4.20
N ALA A 206 -9.52 6.37 5.44
CA ALA A 206 -9.23 5.14 6.17
C ALA A 206 -10.48 4.25 6.32
N LEU A 207 -11.63 4.84 6.65
CA LEU A 207 -12.88 4.11 6.80
C LEU A 207 -13.33 3.51 5.46
N MET A 208 -13.24 4.26 4.37
CA MET A 208 -13.53 3.75 3.02
C MET A 208 -12.63 2.58 2.65
N LEU A 209 -11.32 2.68 2.90
CA LEU A 209 -10.38 1.57 2.65
C LEU A 209 -10.74 0.33 3.47
N VAL A 210 -11.11 0.47 4.74
CA VAL A 210 -11.56 -0.65 5.59
C VAL A 210 -12.82 -1.31 5.02
N VAL A 211 -13.80 -0.53 4.54
CA VAL A 211 -15.02 -1.07 3.90
C VAL A 211 -14.66 -1.84 2.63
N LEU A 212 -13.76 -1.30 1.79
CA LEU A 212 -13.31 -1.98 0.58
C LEU A 212 -12.54 -3.28 0.91
N ILE A 213 -11.66 -3.27 1.91
CA ILE A 213 -10.97 -4.45 2.40
C ILE A 213 -11.98 -5.52 2.85
N ALA A 214 -13.02 -5.14 3.60
CA ALA A 214 -14.06 -6.06 4.02
C ALA A 214 -14.84 -6.65 2.82
N ALA A 215 -15.20 -5.83 1.84
CA ALA A 215 -15.91 -6.28 0.63
C ALA A 215 -15.05 -7.26 -0.20
N VAL A 216 -13.78 -6.94 -0.44
CA VAL A 216 -12.87 -7.81 -1.20
C VAL A 216 -12.57 -9.10 -0.43
N SER A 217 -12.41 -9.05 0.91
CA SER A 217 -12.20 -10.22 1.75
C SER A 217 -13.39 -11.18 1.73
N LEU A 218 -14.63 -10.67 1.70
CA LEU A 218 -15.84 -11.48 1.51
C LEU A 218 -15.86 -12.13 0.12
N GLY A 219 -15.51 -11.39 -0.93
CA GLY A 219 -15.37 -11.94 -2.28
C GLY A 219 -14.35 -13.07 -2.35
N LEU A 220 -13.19 -12.89 -1.71
CA LEU A 220 -12.14 -13.91 -1.61
C LEU A 220 -12.63 -15.14 -0.82
N ALA A 221 -13.33 -14.93 0.30
CA ALA A 221 -13.91 -16.02 1.09
C ALA A 221 -14.88 -16.87 0.25
N VAL A 222 -15.78 -16.22 -0.50
CA VAL A 222 -16.73 -16.90 -1.39
C VAL A 222 -16.00 -17.68 -2.49
N SER A 223 -14.99 -17.06 -3.11
CA SER A 223 -14.21 -17.70 -4.18
C SER A 223 -13.49 -18.97 -3.67
N ILE A 224 -12.81 -18.89 -2.54
CA ILE A 224 -12.12 -20.04 -1.92
C ILE A 224 -13.13 -21.12 -1.49
N THR A 225 -14.27 -20.73 -0.92
CA THR A 225 -15.31 -21.67 -0.50
C THR A 225 -15.85 -22.49 -1.69
N ARG A 226 -16.16 -21.83 -2.81
CA ARG A 226 -16.58 -22.50 -4.04
C ARG A 226 -15.54 -23.49 -4.54
N ARG A 227 -14.27 -23.08 -4.55
CA ARG A 227 -13.16 -23.98 -4.96
C ARG A 227 -13.01 -25.19 -4.07
N ILE A 228 -13.22 -25.04 -2.76
CA ILE A 228 -13.19 -26.18 -1.82
C ILE A 228 -14.36 -27.12 -2.02
N SER A 229 -15.53 -26.62 -2.47
CA SER A 229 -16.68 -27.48 -2.76
C SER A 229 -16.56 -28.25 -4.07
N ASP A 230 -15.79 -27.72 -5.02
CA ASP A 230 -15.60 -28.30 -6.37
C ASP A 230 -14.38 -29.24 -6.43
N ALA A 231 -13.56 -29.35 -5.38
CA ALA A 231 -12.32 -30.15 -5.30
C ALA A 231 -12.49 -31.45 -4.49
#